data_de2fb29a1863480347f1f671f2c79479
#
_entry.id   de2fb29a1863480347f1f671f2c79479
#
_cell.length_a   1.000
_cell.length_b   1.000
_cell.length_c   1.000
_cell.angle_alpha   90.00
_cell.angle_beta   90.00
_cell.angle_gamma   90.00
#
_symmetry.space_group_name_H-M   'P 1'
#
loop_
_entity.id
_entity.type
_entity.pdbx_description
1 polymer ?
#
loop_
_entity_poly.entity_id
_entity_poly.type
_entity_poly.pdbx_seq_one_letter_code
_entity_poly.pdbx_strand_id
1 'polypeptide(L)'
;MIVSLAEFNNYSGNFEDDEQTTALKTNILKATQELVGEYLRFNPEEKWESQSIPSIVKLTILRISTLMLMEAGENIGVSGKSFADNSRTFISYTNYSKYLSPLQTFREVAF
;
A
#
# COMPACT_ATOMS: atom_id res chain seq x y z
N MET A 1 1.19 1.32 11.47
CA MET A 1 1.47 1.37 10.01
C MET A 1 2.20 2.66 9.66
N ILE A 2 3.00 2.61 8.63
CA ILE A 2 3.78 3.76 8.16
C ILE A 2 2.88 4.91 7.68
N VAL A 3 1.79 4.57 7.00
CA VAL A 3 0.81 5.53 6.49
C VAL A 3 -0.48 5.34 7.25
N SER A 4 -1.04 6.45 7.75
CA SER A 4 -2.33 6.43 8.44
C SER A 4 -3.49 6.44 7.45
N LEU A 5 -4.66 6.05 7.92
CA LEU A 5 -5.90 6.13 7.14
C LEU A 5 -6.21 7.58 6.73
N ALA A 6 -5.96 8.53 7.63
CA ALA A 6 -6.17 9.95 7.33
C ALA A 6 -5.25 10.43 6.21
N GLU A 7 -3.98 10.03 6.24
CA GLU A 7 -3.03 10.36 5.18
C GLU A 7 -3.47 9.75 3.83
N PHE A 8 -3.96 8.54 3.85
CA PHE A 8 -4.46 7.87 2.66
C PHE A 8 -5.70 8.58 2.10
N ASN A 9 -6.64 8.93 2.95
CA ASN A 9 -7.84 9.65 2.54
C ASN A 9 -7.47 11.00 1.87
N ASN A 10 -6.55 11.72 2.47
CA ASN A 10 -6.10 13.01 1.94
C ASN A 10 -5.40 12.85 0.59
N TYR A 11 -4.57 11.85 0.44
CA TYR A 11 -3.83 11.61 -0.80
C TYR A 11 -4.75 11.15 -1.93
N SER A 12 -5.62 10.20 -1.65
CA SER A 12 -6.51 9.61 -2.66
C SER A 12 -7.71 10.49 -3.01
N GLY A 13 -8.08 11.42 -2.12
CA GLY A 13 -9.29 12.21 -2.26
C GLY A 13 -10.57 11.43 -1.95
N ASN A 14 -10.44 10.22 -1.42
CA ASN A 14 -11.58 9.39 -1.06
C ASN A 14 -11.78 9.43 0.44
N PHE A 15 -12.88 10.06 0.89
CA PHE A 15 -13.18 10.25 2.30
C PHE A 15 -14.32 9.35 2.78
N GLU A 16 -14.71 8.36 2.00
CA GLU A 16 -15.74 7.40 2.43
C GLU A 16 -15.24 6.65 3.66
N ASP A 17 -16.08 6.63 4.70
CA ASP A 17 -15.73 6.08 6.01
C ASP A 17 -16.70 5.02 6.52
N ASP A 18 -17.54 4.48 5.65
CA ASP A 18 -18.38 3.35 6.04
C ASP A 18 -17.50 2.15 6.42
N GLU A 19 -18.07 1.24 7.17
CA GLU A 19 -17.32 0.12 7.75
C GLU A 19 -16.62 -0.72 6.70
N GLN A 20 -17.30 -1.03 5.59
CA GLN A 20 -16.72 -1.82 4.50
C GLN A 20 -15.57 -1.12 3.81
N THR A 21 -15.74 0.15 3.49
CA THR A 21 -14.71 0.93 2.80
C THR A 21 -13.50 1.14 3.70
N THR A 22 -13.73 1.41 4.98
CA THR A 22 -12.65 1.56 5.95
C THR A 22 -11.85 0.27 6.09
N ALA A 23 -12.53 -0.88 6.16
CA ALA A 23 -11.85 -2.17 6.23
C ALA A 23 -11.04 -2.44 4.97
N LEU A 24 -11.58 -2.13 3.80
CA LEU A 24 -10.88 -2.28 2.53
C LEU A 24 -9.64 -1.40 2.48
N LYS A 25 -9.75 -0.14 2.83
CA LYS A 25 -8.62 0.79 2.85
C LYS A 25 -7.52 0.32 3.80
N THR A 26 -7.89 -0.15 4.98
CA THR A 26 -6.94 -0.67 5.96
C THR A 26 -6.19 -1.88 5.42
N ASN A 27 -6.90 -2.80 4.80
CA ASN A 27 -6.29 -3.99 4.19
C ASN A 27 -5.34 -3.62 3.04
N ILE A 28 -5.72 -2.65 2.22
CA ILE A 28 -4.89 -2.16 1.12
C ILE A 28 -3.58 -1.56 1.67
N LEU A 29 -3.68 -0.70 2.68
CA LEU A 29 -2.50 -0.07 3.29
C LEU A 29 -1.56 -1.12 3.87
N LYS A 30 -2.11 -2.08 4.58
CA LYS A 30 -1.33 -3.16 5.18
C LYS A 30 -0.61 -3.99 4.11
N ALA A 31 -1.33 -4.37 3.07
CA ALA A 31 -0.77 -5.16 1.98
C ALA A 31 0.31 -4.39 1.22
N THR A 32 0.10 -3.11 0.98
CA THR A 32 1.09 -2.26 0.30
C THR A 32 2.34 -2.10 1.14
N GLN A 33 2.19 -1.93 2.44
CA GLN A 33 3.33 -1.83 3.34
C GLN A 33 4.15 -3.13 3.33
N GLU A 34 3.48 -4.28 3.32
CA GLU A 34 4.15 -5.57 3.20
C GLU A 34 4.89 -5.70 1.87
N LEU A 35 4.28 -5.26 0.77
CA LEU A 35 4.92 -5.28 -0.54
C LEU A 35 6.18 -4.42 -0.57
N VAL A 36 6.11 -3.23 0.00
CA VAL A 36 7.27 -2.33 0.10
C VAL A 36 8.36 -2.96 0.97
N GLY A 37 7.97 -3.59 2.08
CA GLY A 37 8.92 -4.28 2.95
C GLY A 37 9.64 -5.42 2.24
N GLU A 38 8.92 -6.20 1.45
CA GLU A 38 9.51 -7.28 0.65
C GLU A 38 10.50 -6.74 -0.37
N TYR A 39 10.15 -5.65 -1.04
CA TYR A 39 11.04 -5.01 -2.00
C TYR A 39 12.32 -4.50 -1.35
N LEU A 40 12.18 -3.83 -0.19
CA LEU A 40 13.30 -3.28 0.56
C LEU A 40 14.15 -4.35 1.23
N ARG A 41 13.58 -5.53 1.49
CA ARG A 41 14.20 -6.67 2.18
C ARG A 41 14.45 -6.40 3.67
N PHE A 42 13.64 -5.55 4.25
CA PHE A 42 13.60 -5.31 5.69
C PHE A 42 12.23 -4.77 6.07
N ASN A 43 11.90 -4.83 7.36
CA ASN A 43 10.65 -4.24 7.85
C ASN A 43 10.88 -2.74 8.07
N PRO A 44 10.22 -1.87 7.26
CA PRO A 44 10.44 -0.42 7.38
C PRO A 44 10.06 0.15 8.74
N GLU A 45 9.05 -0.42 9.41
CA GLU A 45 8.63 0.04 10.73
C GLU A 45 9.69 -0.26 11.79
N GLU A 46 10.42 -1.34 11.64
CA GLU A 46 11.49 -1.71 12.58
C GLU A 46 12.77 -0.95 12.30
N LYS A 47 13.08 -0.72 11.03
CA LYS A 47 14.33 -0.07 10.64
C LYS A 47 14.31 1.43 10.88
N TRP A 48 13.20 2.07 10.58
CA TRP A 48 13.06 3.51 10.72
C TRP A 48 12.05 3.84 11.80
N GLU A 49 12.41 4.75 12.68
CA GLU A 49 11.43 5.33 13.59
C GLU A 49 10.43 6.18 12.80
N SER A 50 9.24 6.35 13.33
CA SER A 50 8.13 7.02 12.62
C SER A 50 8.48 8.39 12.07
N GLN A 51 9.40 9.11 12.72
CA GLN A 51 9.82 10.45 12.28
C GLN A 51 10.95 10.43 11.26
N SER A 52 11.60 9.27 11.07
CA SER A 52 12.75 9.16 10.18
C SER A 52 12.47 8.34 8.92
N ILE A 53 11.22 7.96 8.70
CA ILE A 53 10.83 7.26 7.47
C ILE A 53 10.98 8.21 6.29
N PRO A 54 11.76 7.82 5.26
CA PRO A 54 11.91 8.69 4.08
C PRO A 54 10.58 9.01 3.43
N SER A 55 10.39 10.26 3.04
CA SER A 55 9.15 10.71 2.41
C SER A 55 8.81 9.93 1.16
N ILE A 56 9.80 9.51 0.40
CA ILE A 56 9.58 8.73 -0.83
C ILE A 56 8.98 7.36 -0.52
N VAL A 57 9.30 6.78 0.64
CA VAL A 57 8.71 5.51 1.06
C VAL A 57 7.23 5.70 1.34
N LYS A 58 6.86 6.73 2.09
CA LYS A 58 5.45 7.06 2.34
C LYS A 58 4.69 7.34 1.05
N LEU A 59 5.28 8.14 0.17
CA LEU A 59 4.66 8.49 -1.10
C LEU A 59 4.42 7.25 -1.98
N THR A 60 5.37 6.34 -1.99
CA THR A 60 5.24 5.09 -2.75
C THR A 60 4.09 4.25 -2.23
N ILE A 61 3.98 4.11 -0.90
CA ILE A 61 2.87 3.39 -0.28
C ILE A 61 1.53 4.04 -0.65
N LEU A 62 1.45 5.36 -0.55
CA LEU A 62 0.24 6.11 -0.90
C LEU A 62 -0.14 5.92 -2.37
N ARG A 63 0.83 6.01 -3.26
CA ARG A 63 0.59 5.87 -4.70
C ARG A 63 0.06 4.47 -5.06
N ILE A 64 0.72 3.43 -4.60
CA ILE A 64 0.30 2.06 -4.87
C ILE A 64 -1.05 1.77 -4.24
N SER A 65 -1.26 2.20 -3.00
CA SER A 65 -2.53 2.01 -2.31
C SER A 65 -3.69 2.70 -3.03
N THR A 66 -3.45 3.90 -3.57
CA THR A 66 -4.47 4.62 -4.34
C THR A 66 -4.82 3.88 -5.62
N LEU A 67 -3.82 3.31 -6.30
CA LEU A 67 -4.07 2.50 -7.50
C LEU A 67 -4.90 1.26 -7.19
N MET A 68 -4.60 0.59 -6.09
CA MET A 68 -5.38 -0.57 -5.64
C MET A 68 -6.83 -0.20 -5.31
N LEU A 69 -7.01 0.95 -4.67
CA LEU A 69 -8.36 1.43 -4.33
C LEU A 69 -9.15 1.75 -5.61
N MET A 70 -8.52 2.35 -6.59
CA MET A 70 -9.14 2.63 -7.90
C MET A 70 -9.53 1.33 -8.61
N GLU A 71 -8.65 0.33 -8.61
CA GLU A 71 -8.94 -0.97 -9.20
C GLU A 71 -10.11 -1.65 -8.50
N ALA A 72 -10.20 -1.53 -7.18
CA ALA A 72 -11.34 -2.05 -6.42
C ALA A 72 -12.64 -1.37 -6.83
N GLY A 73 -12.59 -0.05 -7.06
CA GLY A 73 -13.75 0.71 -7.54
C GLY A 73 -14.20 0.28 -8.92
N GLU A 74 -13.28 -0.02 -9.82
CA GLU A 74 -13.58 -0.51 -11.17
C GLU A 74 -14.22 -1.90 -11.13
N ASN A 75 -13.93 -2.67 -10.11
CA ASN A 75 -14.47 -4.02 -9.93
C ASN A 75 -15.71 -4.06 -9.02
N ILE A 76 -16.47 -2.99 -8.98
CA ILE A 76 -17.69 -2.90 -8.16
C ILE A 76 -18.71 -3.99 -8.45
N GLY A 77 -18.71 -4.54 -9.67
CA GLY A 77 -19.55 -5.69 -10.02
C GLY A 77 -19.09 -6.98 -9.34
N VAL A 78 -17.86 -7.03 -8.89
CA VAL A 78 -17.32 -8.11 -8.06
C VAL A 78 -17.51 -7.67 -6.62
N SER A 79 -18.12 -8.48 -5.77
CA SER A 79 -18.36 -8.07 -4.38
C SER A 79 -17.06 -7.60 -3.72
N GLY A 80 -17.13 -6.54 -2.93
CA GLY A 80 -15.98 -6.05 -2.18
C GLY A 80 -15.36 -7.11 -1.30
N LYS A 81 -16.14 -8.08 -0.86
CA LYS A 81 -15.67 -9.23 -0.11
C LYS A 81 -14.74 -10.10 -0.95
N SER A 82 -15.09 -10.36 -2.22
CA SER A 82 -14.24 -11.14 -3.12
C SER A 82 -12.92 -10.43 -3.36
N PHE A 83 -12.95 -9.10 -3.49
CA PHE A 83 -11.73 -8.32 -3.64
C PHE A 83 -10.84 -8.43 -2.39
N ALA A 84 -11.42 -8.31 -1.21
CA ALA A 84 -10.67 -8.41 0.03
C ALA A 84 -10.02 -9.79 0.20
N ASP A 85 -10.74 -10.85 -0.15
CA ASP A 85 -10.23 -12.22 -0.09
C ASP A 85 -9.11 -12.46 -1.10
N ASN A 86 -9.17 -11.79 -2.25
CA ASN A 86 -8.21 -11.95 -3.33
C ASN A 86 -7.13 -10.87 -3.35
N SER A 87 -7.08 -10.00 -2.33
CA SER A 87 -6.14 -8.89 -2.30
C SER A 87 -4.68 -9.33 -2.45
N ARG A 88 -4.32 -10.48 -1.90
CA ARG A 88 -2.98 -11.05 -2.05
C ARG A 88 -2.67 -11.46 -3.48
N THR A 89 -3.69 -11.87 -4.23
CA THR A 89 -3.52 -12.25 -5.63
C THR A 89 -3.36 -11.03 -6.52
N PHE A 90 -4.06 -9.95 -6.20
CA PHE A 90 -3.95 -8.69 -6.94
C PHE A 90 -2.64 -7.98 -6.70
N ILE A 91 -2.04 -8.16 -5.52
CA ILE A 91 -0.78 -7.54 -5.18
C ILE A 91 0.32 -8.41 -5.76
N SER A 92 0.50 -8.30 -7.06
CA SER A 92 1.63 -8.91 -7.72
C SER A 92 2.80 -7.95 -7.69
N TYR A 93 3.93 -8.42 -7.22
CA TYR A 93 5.18 -7.68 -7.25
C TYR A 93 5.47 -7.12 -8.64
N THR A 94 5.16 -7.89 -9.67
CA THR A 94 5.39 -7.53 -11.07
C THR A 94 4.53 -6.36 -11.52
N ASN A 95 3.29 -6.25 -11.01
CA ASN A 95 2.36 -5.21 -11.42
C ASN A 95 2.75 -3.82 -10.93
N TYR A 96 3.48 -3.75 -9.83
CA TYR A 96 3.82 -2.48 -9.19
C TYR A 96 5.31 -2.19 -9.18
N SER A 97 6.12 -3.01 -9.85
CA SER A 97 7.58 -2.89 -9.81
C SER A 97 8.08 -1.52 -10.27
N LYS A 98 7.43 -0.91 -11.25
CA LYS A 98 7.81 0.42 -11.73
C LYS A 98 7.60 1.51 -10.68
N TYR A 99 6.64 1.32 -9.76
CA TYR A 99 6.38 2.26 -8.68
C TYR A 99 7.33 2.06 -7.50
N LEU A 100 7.93 0.89 -7.42
CA LEU A 100 8.90 0.55 -6.37
C LEU A 100 10.31 0.99 -6.72
N SER A 101 10.60 1.20 -8.00
CA SER A 101 11.96 1.53 -8.45
C SER A 101 12.58 2.74 -7.74
N PRO A 102 11.84 3.81 -7.38
CA PRO A 102 12.42 4.91 -6.63
C PRO A 102 12.98 4.52 -5.25
N LEU A 103 12.58 3.35 -4.73
CA LEU A 103 13.06 2.86 -3.44
C LEU A 103 14.33 2.03 -3.54
N GLN A 104 14.87 1.87 -4.73
CA GLN A 104 16.02 1.00 -4.97
C GLN A 104 17.24 1.37 -4.11
N THR A 105 17.46 2.67 -3.86
CA THR A 105 18.58 3.14 -3.06
C THR A 105 18.50 2.70 -1.60
N PHE A 106 17.31 2.41 -1.10
CA PHE A 106 17.10 1.96 0.28
C PHE A 106 17.10 0.45 0.43
N ARG A 107 17.07 -0.26 -0.70
CA ARG A 107 16.96 -1.71 -0.70
C ARG A 107 18.23 -2.35 -0.16
N GLU A 108 18.07 -3.29 0.76
CA GLU A 108 19.19 -4.06 1.26
C GLU A 108 19.58 -5.14 0.25
N VAL A 109 20.90 -5.28 0.06
CA VAL A 109 21.44 -6.32 -0.82
C VAL A 109 21.49 -7.61 -0.03
N ALA A 110 20.86 -8.66 -0.58
CA ALA A 110 20.96 -9.99 0.00
C ALA A 110 22.22 -10.67 -0.53
N PHE A 111 23.03 -11.13 0.37
CA PHE A 111 24.20 -11.93 0.05
C PHE A 111 23.98 -13.35 0.48
#